data_f8c06ae8b38270f105f76a7fb5cd28db
#
_entry.id   f8c06ae8b38270f105f76a7fb5cd28db
#
_cell.length_a   1.000
_cell.length_b   1.000
_cell.length_c   1.000
_cell.angle_alpha   90.00
_cell.angle_beta   90.00
_cell.angle_gamma   90.00
#
_symmetry.space_group_name_H-M   'P 1'
#
loop_
_entity.id
_entity.type
_entity.pdbx_description
1 polymer ?
#
loop_
_entity_poly.entity_id
_entity_poly.type
_entity_poly.pdbx_seq_one_letter_code
_entity_poly.pdbx_strand_id
1 'polypeptide(L)'
;MLSSQKIEEYHEKGYLGISGVLTAAEVEDLKNVSEEFVEKSRQITEHVTVFDLEPDHTPEFPKLRRIKGPVKAHPVYNAALNNERILDIVAQLIGPNIRTNGDKLNMKSAAFGSPVHWHQDWAFYPHTNDDLLAVGVAIDDMTENNGCLMSIP
;
A
#
# COMPACT_ATOMS: atom_id res chain seq x y z
N MET A 1 3.74 15.36 14.82
CA MET A 1 2.42 15.19 15.45
C MET A 1 1.34 15.76 14.55
N LEU A 2 0.20 15.07 14.44
CA LEU A 2 -0.98 15.60 13.77
C LEU A 2 -1.58 16.76 14.58
N SER A 3 -2.19 17.74 13.90
CA SER A 3 -3.01 18.73 14.58
C SER A 3 -4.35 18.12 15.00
N SER A 4 -4.99 18.68 16.04
CA SER A 4 -6.34 18.26 16.46
C SER A 4 -7.33 18.30 15.29
N GLN A 5 -7.24 19.32 14.44
CA GLN A 5 -8.08 19.45 13.25
C GLN A 5 -7.92 18.27 12.28
N LYS A 6 -6.69 17.75 12.08
CA LYS A 6 -6.47 16.57 11.21
C LYS A 6 -7.00 15.29 11.83
N ILE A 7 -6.95 15.16 13.14
CA ILE A 7 -7.54 14.01 13.85
C ILE A 7 -9.07 14.06 13.73
N GLU A 8 -9.67 15.23 13.91
CA GLU A 8 -11.12 15.44 13.71
C GLU A 8 -11.53 15.14 12.26
N GLU A 9 -10.75 15.65 11.28
CA GLU A 9 -10.98 15.36 9.86
C GLU A 9 -10.98 13.85 9.55
N TYR A 10 -10.04 13.11 10.14
CA TYR A 10 -10.00 11.66 10.00
C TYR A 10 -11.27 10.98 10.54
N HIS A 11 -11.69 11.36 11.73
CA HIS A 11 -12.90 10.78 12.35
C HIS A 11 -14.18 11.15 11.61
N GLU A 12 -14.22 12.34 11.00
CA GLU A 12 -15.38 12.79 10.22
C GLU A 12 -15.46 12.12 8.85
N LYS A 13 -14.31 12.04 8.13
CA LYS A 13 -14.26 11.58 6.74
C LYS A 13 -13.93 10.09 6.60
N GLY A 14 -13.33 9.46 7.61
CA GLY A 14 -12.86 8.09 7.57
C GLY A 14 -11.54 7.91 6.82
N TYR A 15 -10.89 8.97 6.34
CA TYR A 15 -9.57 8.93 5.72
C TYR A 15 -8.79 10.22 5.94
N LEU A 16 -7.47 10.16 5.77
CA LEU A 16 -6.57 11.30 5.89
C LEU A 16 -5.40 11.17 4.92
N GLY A 17 -5.17 12.19 4.10
CA GLY A 17 -3.99 12.31 3.26
C GLY A 17 -2.90 13.12 3.96
N ILE A 18 -1.68 12.57 4.05
CA ILE A 18 -0.55 13.22 4.71
C ILE A 18 0.66 13.19 3.77
N SER A 19 1.16 14.37 3.42
CA SER A 19 2.33 14.51 2.55
C SER A 19 3.62 14.54 3.36
N GLY A 20 4.73 14.11 2.73
CA GLY A 20 6.09 14.27 3.27
C GLY A 20 6.41 13.38 4.48
N VAL A 21 5.68 12.28 4.67
CA VAL A 21 5.93 11.33 5.77
C VAL A 21 7.22 10.55 5.49
N LEU A 22 7.40 10.05 4.28
CA LEU A 22 8.65 9.45 3.84
C LEU A 22 9.54 10.49 3.15
N THR A 23 10.83 10.33 3.29
CA THR A 23 11.83 11.10 2.53
C THR A 23 11.89 10.65 1.08
N ALA A 24 12.41 11.49 0.19
CA ALA A 24 12.60 11.12 -1.21
C ALA A 24 13.48 9.87 -1.38
N ALA A 25 14.51 9.70 -0.53
CA ALA A 25 15.37 8.53 -0.55
C ALA A 25 14.61 7.24 -0.17
N GLU A 26 13.77 7.30 0.88
CA GLU A 26 12.95 6.14 1.29
C GLU A 26 11.93 5.74 0.21
N VAL A 27 11.36 6.72 -0.49
CA VAL A 27 10.45 6.45 -1.62
C VAL A 27 11.21 5.85 -2.79
N GLU A 28 12.39 6.36 -3.11
CA GLU A 28 13.25 5.84 -4.18
C GLU A 28 13.70 4.40 -3.90
N ASP A 29 14.08 4.08 -2.66
CA ASP A 29 14.43 2.71 -2.26
C ASP A 29 13.24 1.76 -2.44
N LEU A 30 12.02 2.18 -2.05
CA LEU A 30 10.80 1.40 -2.27
C LEU A 30 10.52 1.19 -3.75
N LYS A 31 10.71 2.22 -4.57
CA LYS A 31 10.53 2.16 -6.02
C LYS A 31 11.50 1.19 -6.67
N ASN A 32 12.80 1.34 -6.41
CA ASN A 32 13.86 0.49 -6.96
C ASN A 32 13.60 -0.99 -6.64
N VAL A 33 13.26 -1.30 -5.40
CA VAL A 33 12.95 -2.68 -5.00
C VAL A 33 11.67 -3.18 -5.68
N SER A 34 10.65 -2.32 -5.85
CA SER A 34 9.43 -2.70 -6.57
C SER A 34 9.72 -3.04 -8.04
N GLU A 35 10.58 -2.27 -8.71
CA GLU A 35 11.04 -2.52 -10.07
C GLU A 35 11.84 -3.84 -10.17
N GLU A 36 12.70 -4.15 -9.19
CA GLU A 36 13.36 -5.46 -9.14
C GLU A 36 12.38 -6.63 -9.09
N PHE A 37 11.27 -6.50 -8.33
CA PHE A 37 10.24 -7.52 -8.28
C PHE A 37 9.50 -7.66 -9.62
N VAL A 38 9.26 -6.56 -10.33
CA VAL A 38 8.71 -6.60 -11.69
C VAL A 38 9.65 -7.37 -12.62
N GLU A 39 10.96 -7.08 -12.59
CA GLU A 39 11.93 -7.79 -13.40
C GLU A 39 12.03 -9.29 -13.04
N LYS A 40 12.00 -9.64 -11.76
CA LYS A 40 11.97 -11.04 -11.31
C LYS A 40 10.73 -11.78 -11.80
N SER A 41 9.60 -11.09 -11.99
CA SER A 41 8.36 -11.70 -12.47
C SER A 41 8.41 -12.13 -13.93
N ARG A 42 9.40 -11.71 -14.73
CA ARG A 42 9.61 -12.18 -16.10
C ARG A 42 9.80 -13.70 -16.22
N GLN A 43 10.23 -14.33 -15.13
CA GLN A 43 10.47 -15.79 -15.12
C GLN A 43 9.24 -16.60 -14.68
N ILE A 44 8.10 -15.92 -14.50
CA ILE A 44 6.90 -16.49 -13.90
C ILE A 44 5.74 -16.37 -14.89
N THR A 45 5.01 -17.46 -15.12
CA THR A 45 3.89 -17.52 -16.07
C THR A 45 2.54 -17.77 -15.40
N GLU A 46 2.53 -17.98 -14.09
CA GLU A 46 1.33 -18.20 -13.29
C GLU A 46 1.47 -17.56 -11.90
N HIS A 47 0.35 -17.41 -11.19
CA HIS A 47 0.36 -16.88 -9.83
C HIS A 47 1.19 -17.74 -8.90
N VAL A 48 2.01 -17.10 -8.08
CA VAL A 48 2.81 -17.74 -7.03
C VAL A 48 2.56 -17.10 -5.67
N THR A 49 3.22 -17.61 -4.64
CA THR A 49 3.01 -17.14 -3.26
C THR A 49 3.23 -15.63 -3.13
N VAL A 50 4.22 -15.07 -3.82
CA VAL A 50 4.60 -13.65 -3.73
C VAL A 50 3.91 -12.81 -4.80
N PHE A 51 3.71 -13.35 -6.01
CA PHE A 51 3.25 -12.58 -7.16
C PHE A 51 1.83 -12.93 -7.58
N ASP A 52 0.97 -11.91 -7.67
CA ASP A 52 -0.23 -11.94 -8.48
C ASP A 52 0.07 -11.24 -9.81
N LEU A 53 -0.16 -11.94 -10.90
CA LEU A 53 0.08 -11.44 -12.25
C LEU A 53 -1.20 -10.79 -12.81
N GLU A 54 -1.04 -9.83 -13.72
CA GLU A 54 -2.16 -9.39 -14.56
C GLU A 54 -2.44 -10.44 -15.65
N PRO A 55 -3.68 -10.52 -16.16
CA PRO A 55 -4.06 -11.53 -17.17
C PRO A 55 -3.24 -11.48 -18.46
N ASP A 56 -2.70 -10.32 -18.80
CA ASP A 56 -1.88 -10.09 -20.00
C ASP A 56 -0.37 -10.02 -19.70
N HIS A 57 0.03 -10.53 -18.53
CA HIS A 57 1.44 -10.67 -18.17
C HIS A 57 2.16 -11.65 -19.10
N THR A 58 3.32 -11.25 -19.59
CA THR A 58 4.27 -12.12 -20.31
C THR A 58 5.70 -11.86 -19.84
N PRO A 59 6.65 -12.80 -20.08
CA PRO A 59 8.07 -12.56 -19.80
C PRO A 59 8.64 -11.34 -20.50
N GLU A 60 8.18 -11.03 -21.70
CA GLU A 60 8.62 -9.86 -22.48
C GLU A 60 8.00 -8.55 -21.95
N PHE A 61 6.77 -8.63 -21.45
CA PHE A 61 6.02 -7.50 -20.91
C PHE A 61 5.47 -7.85 -19.53
N PRO A 62 6.32 -7.82 -18.48
CA PRO A 62 5.92 -8.20 -17.13
C PRO A 62 4.91 -7.22 -16.56
N LYS A 63 3.80 -7.75 -16.07
CA LYS A 63 2.72 -6.97 -15.44
C LYS A 63 2.29 -7.64 -14.15
N LEU A 64 2.68 -7.04 -13.04
CA LEU A 64 2.24 -7.45 -11.72
C LEU A 64 0.98 -6.66 -11.32
N ARG A 65 0.00 -7.39 -10.84
CA ARG A 65 -1.15 -6.83 -10.15
C ARG A 65 -0.83 -6.53 -8.69
N ARG A 66 -0.05 -7.43 -8.06
CA ARG A 66 0.24 -7.34 -6.63
C ARG A 66 1.50 -8.12 -6.25
N ILE A 67 2.24 -7.57 -5.30
CA ILE A 67 3.22 -8.32 -4.50
C ILE A 67 2.55 -8.61 -3.15
N LYS A 68 2.46 -9.90 -2.79
CA LYS A 68 1.88 -10.38 -1.53
C LYS A 68 2.97 -10.53 -0.46
N GLY A 69 2.72 -9.98 0.73
CA GLY A 69 3.65 -10.05 1.85
C GLY A 69 5.01 -9.40 1.56
N PRO A 70 5.07 -8.19 0.95
CA PRO A 70 6.32 -7.54 0.59
C PRO A 70 7.25 -7.35 1.80
N VAL A 71 6.73 -7.13 2.98
CA VAL A 71 7.51 -6.98 4.23
C VAL A 71 8.39 -8.20 4.52
N LYS A 72 7.90 -9.41 4.22
CA LYS A 72 8.70 -10.64 4.35
C LYS A 72 9.63 -10.87 3.17
N ALA A 73 9.28 -10.30 2.02
CA ALA A 73 10.02 -10.53 0.78
C ALA A 73 11.28 -9.65 0.68
N HIS A 74 11.29 -8.44 1.27
CA HIS A 74 12.44 -7.55 1.21
C HIS A 74 12.54 -6.59 2.41
N PRO A 75 13.77 -6.34 2.95
CA PRO A 75 13.99 -5.46 4.12
C PRO A 75 13.51 -4.02 3.96
N VAL A 76 13.51 -3.46 2.76
CA VAL A 76 13.05 -2.09 2.49
C VAL A 76 11.57 -1.94 2.84
N TYR A 77 10.73 -2.91 2.50
CA TYR A 77 9.30 -2.87 2.88
C TYR A 77 9.12 -3.04 4.39
N ASN A 78 9.98 -3.85 5.03
CA ASN A 78 9.95 -3.97 6.48
C ASN A 78 10.37 -2.67 7.16
N ALA A 79 11.35 -1.94 6.62
CA ALA A 79 11.74 -0.62 7.11
C ALA A 79 10.60 0.40 6.97
N ALA A 80 9.87 0.37 5.84
CA ALA A 80 8.71 1.24 5.64
C ALA A 80 7.57 0.92 6.63
N LEU A 81 7.27 -0.37 6.87
CA LEU A 81 6.26 -0.79 7.85
C LEU A 81 6.60 -0.30 9.26
N ASN A 82 7.88 -0.32 9.64
CA ASN A 82 8.37 0.09 10.95
C ASN A 82 8.86 1.55 10.98
N ASN A 83 8.50 2.35 10.01
CA ASN A 83 8.87 3.76 9.97
C ASN A 83 8.22 4.52 11.12
N GLU A 84 9.03 5.09 12.03
CA GLU A 84 8.55 5.76 13.24
C GLU A 84 7.56 6.89 12.95
N ARG A 85 7.74 7.65 11.85
CA ARG A 85 6.82 8.72 11.47
C ARG A 85 5.44 8.19 11.08
N ILE A 86 5.38 7.04 10.41
CA ILE A 86 4.10 6.36 10.09
C ILE A 86 3.48 5.84 11.38
N LEU A 87 4.24 5.16 12.21
CA LEU A 87 3.74 4.58 13.47
C LEU A 87 3.23 5.66 14.43
N ASP A 88 3.91 6.78 14.53
CA ASP A 88 3.49 7.93 15.34
C ASP A 88 2.14 8.51 14.86
N ILE A 89 1.93 8.56 13.55
CA ILE A 89 0.65 9.01 12.97
C ILE A 89 -0.45 8.00 13.30
N VAL A 90 -0.22 6.73 13.06
CA VAL A 90 -1.19 5.66 13.34
C VAL A 90 -1.55 5.63 14.83
N ALA A 91 -0.56 5.76 15.71
CA ALA A 91 -0.79 5.79 17.16
C ALA A 91 -1.68 6.96 17.61
N GLN A 92 -1.62 8.09 16.93
CA GLN A 92 -2.48 9.24 17.21
C GLN A 92 -3.93 9.04 16.76
N LEU A 93 -4.18 8.15 15.80
CA LEU A 93 -5.52 7.89 15.24
C LEU A 93 -6.23 6.72 15.93
N ILE A 94 -5.52 5.64 16.24
CA ILE A 94 -6.10 4.40 16.79
C ILE A 94 -5.48 3.95 18.12
N GLY A 95 -4.64 4.77 18.73
CA GLY A 95 -3.96 4.47 19.99
C GLY A 95 -2.62 3.77 19.84
N PRO A 96 -1.83 3.68 20.92
CA PRO A 96 -0.42 3.27 20.88
C PRO A 96 -0.20 1.75 20.74
N ASN A 97 -1.21 0.93 20.98
CA ASN A 97 -1.10 -0.53 20.94
C ASN A 97 -1.41 -1.06 19.54
N ILE A 98 -0.46 -0.90 18.62
CA ILE A 98 -0.61 -1.21 17.21
C ILE A 98 -0.05 -2.60 16.91
N ARG A 99 -0.77 -3.35 16.09
CA ARG A 99 -0.26 -4.57 15.44
C ARG A 99 -0.59 -4.54 13.95
N THR A 100 0.26 -5.13 13.14
CA THR A 100 0.01 -5.30 11.71
C THR A 100 -0.89 -6.50 11.44
N ASN A 101 -1.73 -6.38 10.40
CA ASN A 101 -2.66 -7.42 9.97
C ASN A 101 -2.53 -7.69 8.46
N GLY A 102 -1.32 -8.00 8.03
CA GLY A 102 -0.99 -8.26 6.63
C GLY A 102 -0.49 -7.03 5.88
N ASP A 103 0.13 -7.30 4.74
CA ASP A 103 0.74 -6.30 3.88
C ASP A 103 0.67 -6.73 2.41
N LYS A 104 0.56 -5.76 1.53
CA LYS A 104 0.54 -5.95 0.08
C LYS A 104 1.05 -4.70 -0.63
N LEU A 105 1.66 -4.87 -1.78
CA LEU A 105 1.91 -3.79 -2.72
C LEU A 105 0.99 -3.97 -3.92
N ASN A 106 0.06 -3.07 -4.12
CA ASN A 106 -0.81 -3.04 -5.31
C ASN A 106 -0.12 -2.26 -6.42
N MET A 107 -0.19 -2.79 -7.64
CA MET A 107 0.44 -2.19 -8.81
C MET A 107 -0.60 -1.95 -9.90
N LYS A 108 -0.39 -0.91 -10.67
CA LYS A 108 -1.17 -0.58 -11.87
C LYS A 108 -0.21 -0.44 -13.03
N SER A 109 -0.14 -1.46 -13.86
CA SER A 109 0.70 -1.44 -15.05
C SER A 109 0.16 -0.47 -16.10
N ALA A 110 1.06 0.14 -16.88
CA ALA A 110 0.68 1.03 -17.95
C ALA A 110 -0.24 0.32 -18.98
N ALA A 111 -1.23 1.03 -19.48
CA ALA A 111 -2.23 0.60 -20.44
C ALA A 111 -3.19 -0.51 -19.97
N PHE A 112 -2.93 -1.16 -18.86
CA PHE A 112 -3.79 -2.20 -18.27
C PHE A 112 -3.60 -2.24 -16.76
N GLY A 113 -4.68 -2.43 -16.03
CA GLY A 113 -4.65 -2.68 -14.59
C GLY A 113 -6.00 -3.20 -14.12
N SER A 114 -5.99 -4.35 -13.47
CA SER A 114 -7.20 -4.92 -12.88
C SER A 114 -7.84 -3.94 -11.89
N PRO A 115 -9.15 -3.74 -11.94
CA PRO A 115 -9.83 -2.85 -11.00
C PRO A 115 -9.77 -3.41 -9.58
N VAL A 116 -9.71 -2.52 -8.61
CA VAL A 116 -10.02 -2.82 -7.21
C VAL A 116 -11.41 -2.23 -6.96
N HIS A 117 -12.40 -3.09 -6.74
CA HIS A 117 -13.78 -2.66 -6.52
C HIS A 117 -13.93 -1.93 -5.19
N TRP A 118 -14.93 -1.07 -5.10
CA TRP A 118 -15.31 -0.40 -3.87
C TRP A 118 -15.53 -1.40 -2.74
N HIS A 119 -14.87 -1.18 -1.62
CA HIS A 119 -14.96 -2.02 -0.43
C HIS A 119 -14.56 -1.25 0.81
N GLN A 120 -14.87 -1.80 1.95
CA GLN A 120 -14.33 -1.40 3.24
C GLN A 120 -13.43 -2.52 3.76
N ASP A 121 -12.20 -2.21 4.13
CA ASP A 121 -11.26 -3.18 4.69
C ASP A 121 -11.80 -3.82 5.97
N TRP A 122 -12.59 -3.09 6.73
CA TRP A 122 -13.30 -3.57 7.92
C TRP A 122 -14.05 -4.89 7.70
N ALA A 123 -14.67 -5.06 6.54
CA ALA A 123 -15.45 -6.27 6.22
C ALA A 123 -14.57 -7.53 5.98
N PHE A 124 -13.27 -7.37 5.76
CA PHE A 124 -12.38 -8.48 5.36
C PHE A 124 -11.44 -8.95 6.46
N TYR A 125 -11.22 -8.14 7.50
CA TYR A 125 -10.25 -8.47 8.54
C TYR A 125 -10.93 -8.81 9.87
N PRO A 126 -10.50 -9.89 10.56
CA PRO A 126 -11.02 -10.20 11.88
C PRO A 126 -10.59 -9.12 12.88
N HIS A 127 -11.56 -8.55 13.57
CA HIS A 127 -11.37 -7.51 14.59
C HIS A 127 -12.47 -7.60 15.64
N THR A 128 -12.26 -6.94 16.76
CA THR A 128 -13.19 -6.94 17.90
C THR A 128 -13.75 -5.56 18.22
N ASN A 129 -13.20 -4.52 17.58
CA ASN A 129 -13.59 -3.12 17.71
C ASN A 129 -13.35 -2.40 16.37
N ASP A 130 -13.62 -1.11 16.32
CA ASP A 130 -13.49 -0.29 15.11
C ASP A 130 -12.07 0.29 14.92
N ASP A 131 -11.10 -0.04 15.78
CA ASP A 131 -9.71 0.40 15.68
C ASP A 131 -8.95 -0.36 14.58
N LEU A 132 -9.47 -0.31 13.37
CA LEU A 132 -8.89 -0.86 12.16
C LEU A 132 -8.55 0.26 11.18
N LEU A 133 -7.28 0.35 10.79
CA LEU A 133 -6.79 1.38 9.88
C LEU A 133 -5.91 0.76 8.80
N ALA A 134 -6.14 1.13 7.54
CA ALA A 134 -5.25 0.79 6.43
C ALA A 134 -4.32 1.96 6.13
N VAL A 135 -3.01 1.70 6.07
CA VAL A 135 -2.01 2.69 5.66
C VAL A 135 -1.65 2.45 4.20
N GLY A 136 -1.94 3.42 3.33
CA GLY A 136 -1.48 3.45 1.94
C GLY A 136 -0.24 4.34 1.80
N VAL A 137 0.84 3.81 1.27
CA VAL A 137 2.05 4.56 0.90
C VAL A 137 2.10 4.67 -0.62
N ALA A 138 1.99 5.89 -1.14
CA ALA A 138 2.16 6.16 -2.56
C ALA A 138 3.66 6.15 -2.90
N ILE A 139 4.08 5.23 -3.77
CA ILE A 139 5.46 5.10 -4.24
C ILE A 139 5.66 5.90 -5.54
N ASP A 140 4.61 5.96 -6.37
CA ASP A 140 4.55 6.77 -7.59
C ASP A 140 3.45 7.82 -7.50
N ASP A 141 3.46 8.77 -8.41
CA ASP A 141 2.38 9.75 -8.55
C ASP A 141 1.06 9.04 -8.85
N MET A 142 0.05 9.30 -8.03
CA MET A 142 -1.28 8.73 -8.16
C MET A 142 -2.25 9.81 -8.65
N THR A 143 -2.72 9.65 -9.89
CA THR A 143 -3.63 10.59 -10.56
C THR A 143 -4.87 9.87 -11.08
N GLU A 144 -5.91 10.61 -11.40
CA GLU A 144 -7.13 10.04 -12.02
C GLU A 144 -6.82 9.28 -13.32
N ASN A 145 -5.80 9.72 -14.06
CA ASN A 145 -5.42 9.13 -15.35
C ASN A 145 -4.64 7.82 -15.23
N ASN A 146 -4.10 7.50 -14.04
CA ASN A 146 -3.31 6.29 -13.83
C ASN A 146 -3.91 5.33 -12.77
N GLY A 147 -5.18 5.54 -12.41
CA GLY A 147 -5.90 4.63 -11.52
C GLY A 147 -5.62 4.85 -10.04
N CYS A 148 -5.58 6.11 -9.60
CA CYS A 148 -5.42 6.47 -8.20
C CYS A 148 -6.46 5.81 -7.29
N LEU A 149 -6.13 5.71 -6.02
CA LEU A 149 -7.09 5.35 -4.98
C LEU A 149 -8.16 6.44 -4.88
N MET A 150 -9.41 6.02 -4.81
CA MET A 150 -10.55 6.90 -4.54
C MET A 150 -11.20 6.52 -3.21
N SER A 151 -11.76 7.50 -2.52
CA SER A 151 -12.39 7.34 -1.23
C SER A 151 -13.75 8.04 -1.21
N ILE A 152 -14.71 7.45 -0.51
CA ILE A 152 -16.03 8.06 -0.24
C ILE A 152 -16.05 8.40 1.24
N PRO A 153 -16.24 9.67 1.61
CA PRO A 153 -16.40 10.11 2.99
C PRO A 153 -17.61 9.50 3.67
#